data_d07188d29160602c3a36606ca632e556
#
_entry.id   d07188d29160602c3a36606ca632e556
#
_cell.length_a   1.000
_cell.length_b   1.000
_cell.length_c   1.000
_cell.angle_alpha   90.00
_cell.angle_beta   90.00
_cell.angle_gamma   90.00
#
_symmetry.space_group_name_H-M   'P 1'
#
loop_
_entity.id
_entity.type
_entity.pdbx_description
1 polymer ?
#
loop_
_entity_poly.entity_id
_entity_poly.type
_entity_poly.pdbx_seq_one_letter_code
_entity_poly.pdbx_strand_id
1 'polypeptide(L)'
;CMLMTSAPRIVKDVNSVFDFIEYPYIPVRFKELLVSPNEMKRKFLSLINDEIKNKKAGKPAYIKIKINHVTDPVIVNKLYEASQKGVLIDMLVRGNCSFITGVRGVSDNIHINGIVDRYLEHSRIFIFAAGGKEKVFLGSADWMPRNLDNRIEVITPVYDQAIKEEMKKIIDYGL
;
A
#
# COMPACT_ATOMS: atom_id res chain seq x y z
N CYS A 1 -0.36 -11.92 9.38
CA CYS A 1 0.39 -12.52 8.27
C CYS A 1 1.88 -12.42 8.51
N MET A 2 2.63 -13.42 8.06
CA MET A 2 4.10 -13.43 8.05
C MET A 2 4.55 -13.91 6.69
N LEU A 3 5.51 -13.21 6.07
CA LEU A 3 6.15 -13.63 4.83
C LEU A 3 7.59 -14.10 5.14
N MET A 4 7.93 -15.30 4.74
CA MET A 4 9.28 -15.83 4.83
C MET A 4 9.90 -15.91 3.44
N THR A 5 11.09 -15.36 3.25
CA THR A 5 11.79 -15.37 1.96
C THR A 5 13.29 -15.44 2.12
N SER A 6 13.94 -16.15 1.21
CA SER A 6 15.39 -16.18 1.07
C SER A 6 15.88 -15.50 -0.22
N ALA A 7 15.01 -14.76 -0.91
CA ALA A 7 15.34 -14.07 -2.16
C ALA A 7 16.50 -13.07 -1.93
N PRO A 8 17.68 -13.23 -2.57
CA PRO A 8 18.88 -12.44 -2.27
C PRO A 8 18.68 -10.93 -2.37
N ARG A 9 17.85 -10.48 -3.32
CA ARG A 9 17.54 -9.06 -3.52
C ARG A 9 16.76 -8.45 -2.34
N ILE A 10 15.81 -9.21 -1.75
CA ILE A 10 15.06 -8.76 -0.56
C ILE A 10 15.96 -8.83 0.67
N VAL A 11 16.70 -9.94 0.85
CA VAL A 11 17.63 -10.10 1.98
C VAL A 11 18.68 -8.99 2.02
N LYS A 12 19.18 -8.57 0.84
CA LYS A 12 20.10 -7.43 0.77
C LYS A 12 19.49 -6.14 1.32
N ASP A 13 18.25 -5.83 0.93
CA ASP A 13 17.55 -4.63 1.43
C ASP A 13 17.23 -4.78 2.93
N VAL A 14 16.92 -6.00 3.42
CA VAL A 14 16.72 -6.25 4.86
C VAL A 14 17.99 -5.92 5.66
N ASN A 15 19.17 -6.35 5.21
CA ASN A 15 20.44 -5.98 5.84
C ASN A 15 20.60 -4.46 5.87
N SER A 16 20.29 -3.79 4.75
CA SER A 16 20.32 -2.33 4.69
C SER A 16 19.32 -1.63 5.62
N VAL A 17 18.21 -2.29 6.01
CA VAL A 17 17.30 -1.76 7.05
C VAL A 17 17.98 -1.78 8.42
N PHE A 18 18.72 -2.85 8.76
CA PHE A 18 19.48 -2.90 10.00
C PHE A 18 20.60 -1.86 10.03
N ASP A 19 21.33 -1.67 8.91
CA ASP A 19 22.32 -0.60 8.78
C ASP A 19 21.68 0.78 9.00
N PHE A 20 20.48 1.01 8.43
CA PHE A 20 19.73 2.25 8.60
C PHE A 20 19.26 2.48 10.05
N ILE A 21 18.93 1.43 10.79
CA ILE A 21 18.58 1.52 12.22
C ILE A 21 19.80 1.86 13.06
N GLU A 22 20.95 1.24 12.79
CA GLU A 22 22.18 1.42 13.56
C GLU A 22 22.86 2.75 13.22
N TYR A 23 22.83 3.16 11.95
CA TYR A 23 23.49 4.36 11.44
C TYR A 23 22.51 5.28 10.68
N PRO A 24 21.54 5.92 11.34
CA PRO A 24 20.45 6.67 10.67
C PRO A 24 20.93 7.91 9.88
N TYR A 25 22.16 8.35 10.10
CA TYR A 25 22.80 9.46 9.39
C TYR A 25 23.45 9.04 8.06
N ILE A 26 23.55 7.74 7.77
CA ILE A 26 24.08 7.25 6.50
C ILE A 26 22.95 7.12 5.49
N PRO A 27 23.03 7.78 4.31
CA PRO A 27 22.01 7.63 3.29
C PRO A 27 21.93 6.19 2.75
N VAL A 28 20.79 5.55 2.92
CA VAL A 28 20.54 4.21 2.41
C VAL A 28 19.48 4.25 1.31
N ARG A 29 19.66 3.48 0.24
CA ARG A 29 18.69 3.31 -0.84
C ARG A 29 18.19 1.87 -0.87
N PHE A 30 16.89 1.71 -0.83
CA PHE A 30 16.21 0.43 -0.93
C PHE A 30 15.70 0.20 -2.37
N LYS A 31 16.04 -0.95 -2.96
CA LYS A 31 15.62 -1.30 -4.34
C LYS A 31 14.26 -1.97 -4.36
N GLU A 32 14.04 -2.88 -3.44
CA GLU A 32 12.86 -3.74 -3.34
C GLU A 32 11.90 -3.26 -2.24
N LEU A 33 12.42 -3.00 -1.05
CA LEU A 33 11.62 -2.62 0.10
C LEU A 33 11.16 -1.15 0.02
N LEU A 34 9.97 -0.90 0.57
CA LEU A 34 9.52 0.45 0.88
C LEU A 34 9.76 0.66 2.38
N VAL A 35 10.64 1.59 2.70
CA VAL A 35 11.06 1.85 4.08
C VAL A 35 10.74 3.30 4.45
N SER A 36 10.09 3.51 5.61
CA SER A 36 9.89 4.82 6.20
C SER A 36 10.89 5.06 7.34
N PRO A 37 11.19 6.33 7.65
CA PRO A 37 10.70 7.57 7.04
C PRO A 37 11.39 7.94 5.72
N ASN A 38 12.19 7.04 5.14
CA ASN A 38 13.04 7.33 3.98
C ASN A 38 12.21 7.61 2.70
N GLU A 39 11.74 6.55 2.01
CA GLU A 39 11.15 6.68 0.68
C GLU A 39 9.71 6.16 0.56
N MET A 40 9.18 5.52 1.59
CA MET A 40 7.90 4.80 1.53
C MET A 40 6.76 5.66 0.99
N LYS A 41 6.54 6.84 1.57
CA LYS A 41 5.47 7.76 1.17
C LYS A 41 5.59 8.17 -0.30
N ARG A 42 6.80 8.54 -0.73
CA ARG A 42 7.09 8.92 -2.12
C ARG A 42 6.82 7.76 -3.09
N LYS A 43 7.21 6.55 -2.72
CA LYS A 43 6.97 5.34 -3.54
C LYS A 43 5.48 5.03 -3.66
N PHE A 44 4.69 5.16 -2.59
CA PHE A 44 3.23 5.00 -2.68
C PHE A 44 2.59 6.06 -3.57
N LEU A 45 2.96 7.31 -3.43
CA LEU A 45 2.46 8.38 -4.32
C LEU A 45 2.81 8.10 -5.79
N SER A 46 3.99 7.56 -6.07
CA SER A 46 4.37 7.13 -7.41
C SER A 46 3.51 5.99 -7.92
N LEU A 47 3.27 4.95 -7.11
CA LEU A 47 2.41 3.81 -7.48
C LEU A 47 0.98 4.27 -7.79
N ILE A 48 0.39 5.14 -6.97
CA ILE A 48 -0.95 5.70 -7.22
C ILE A 48 -0.94 6.52 -8.53
N ASN A 49 0.10 7.33 -8.75
CA ASN A 49 0.21 8.13 -9.97
C ASN A 49 0.38 7.26 -11.23
N ASP A 50 1.04 6.11 -11.12
CA ASP A 50 1.17 5.16 -12.22
C ASP A 50 -0.19 4.52 -12.56
N GLU A 51 -1.07 4.26 -11.58
CA GLU A 51 -2.45 3.82 -11.84
C GLU A 51 -3.25 4.90 -12.58
N ILE A 52 -3.09 6.18 -12.24
CA ILE A 52 -3.71 7.28 -12.97
C ILE A 52 -3.26 7.30 -14.44
N LYS A 53 -1.95 7.12 -14.69
CA LYS A 53 -1.41 7.06 -16.04
C LYS A 53 -1.92 5.84 -16.82
N ASN A 54 -1.96 4.66 -16.16
CA ASN A 54 -2.48 3.44 -16.74
C ASN A 54 -3.95 3.60 -17.14
N LYS A 55 -4.77 4.19 -16.27
CA LYS A 55 -6.19 4.47 -16.57
C LYS A 55 -6.35 5.37 -17.80
N LYS A 56 -5.58 6.45 -17.87
CA LYS A 56 -5.58 7.35 -19.04
C LYS A 56 -5.15 6.65 -20.32
N ALA A 57 -4.28 5.66 -20.23
CA ALA A 57 -3.79 4.87 -21.37
C ALA A 57 -4.70 3.68 -21.71
N GLY A 58 -5.89 3.55 -21.09
CA GLY A 58 -6.82 2.44 -21.33
C GLY A 58 -6.33 1.07 -20.84
N LYS A 59 -5.31 1.05 -19.95
CA LYS A 59 -4.76 -0.16 -19.35
C LYS A 59 -5.50 -0.51 -18.06
N PRO A 60 -5.42 -1.77 -17.59
CA PRO A 60 -5.92 -2.14 -16.27
C PRO A 60 -5.35 -1.21 -15.19
N ALA A 61 -6.24 -0.60 -14.38
CA ALA A 61 -5.87 0.36 -13.36
C ALA A 61 -6.86 0.27 -12.19
N TYR A 62 -6.41 -0.24 -11.07
CA TYR A 62 -7.15 -0.31 -9.81
C TYR A 62 -6.18 -0.37 -8.62
N ILE A 63 -6.70 -0.07 -7.45
CA ILE A 63 -5.99 -0.14 -6.18
C ILE A 63 -6.86 -0.91 -5.21
N LYS A 64 -6.33 -1.99 -4.60
CA LYS A 64 -7.00 -2.72 -3.53
C LYS A 64 -6.13 -2.70 -2.28
N ILE A 65 -6.71 -2.36 -1.14
CA ILE A 65 -5.94 -2.16 0.10
C ILE A 65 -6.67 -2.79 1.27
N LYS A 66 -5.92 -3.51 2.10
CA LYS A 66 -6.31 -3.86 3.46
C LYS A 66 -5.34 -3.16 4.41
N ILE A 67 -5.86 -2.36 5.33
CA ILE A 67 -5.05 -1.50 6.20
C ILE A 67 -5.79 -1.22 7.52
N ASN A 68 -5.06 -0.82 8.57
CA ASN A 68 -5.77 -0.46 9.80
C ASN A 68 -6.21 1.01 9.81
N HIS A 69 -5.34 1.93 9.39
CA HIS A 69 -5.64 3.36 9.44
C HIS A 69 -5.20 4.08 8.16
N VAL A 70 -6.02 5.02 7.69
CA VAL A 70 -5.72 5.88 6.53
C VAL A 70 -6.07 7.32 6.90
N THR A 71 -5.07 8.09 7.32
CA THR A 71 -5.24 9.48 7.78
C THR A 71 -4.17 10.45 7.25
N ASP A 72 -3.19 9.98 6.47
CA ASP A 72 -2.21 10.86 5.86
C ASP A 72 -2.86 11.75 4.77
N PRO A 73 -2.88 13.07 4.92
CA PRO A 73 -3.63 13.94 4.02
C PRO A 73 -3.07 13.95 2.59
N VAL A 74 -1.78 13.71 2.42
CA VAL A 74 -1.16 13.71 1.07
C VAL A 74 -1.58 12.45 0.31
N ILE A 75 -1.58 11.28 0.97
CA ILE A 75 -2.06 10.03 0.39
C ILE A 75 -3.57 10.11 0.11
N VAL A 76 -4.37 10.61 1.08
CA VAL A 76 -5.82 10.76 0.93
C VAL A 76 -6.16 11.62 -0.29
N ASN A 77 -5.54 12.80 -0.41
CA ASN A 77 -5.75 13.68 -1.57
C ASN A 77 -5.33 13.03 -2.89
N LYS A 78 -4.23 12.25 -2.88
CA LYS A 78 -3.78 11.54 -4.08
C LYS A 78 -4.74 10.42 -4.51
N LEU A 79 -5.39 9.76 -3.57
CA LEU A 79 -6.42 8.76 -3.87
C LEU A 79 -7.72 9.41 -4.38
N TYR A 80 -8.12 10.56 -3.86
CA TYR A 80 -9.22 11.34 -4.45
C TYR A 80 -8.91 11.75 -5.89
N GLU A 81 -7.69 12.23 -6.16
CA GLU A 81 -7.26 12.52 -7.54
C GLU A 81 -7.36 11.28 -8.44
N ALA A 82 -6.92 10.12 -7.95
CA ALA A 82 -7.00 8.86 -8.69
C ALA A 82 -8.45 8.46 -8.99
N SER A 83 -9.34 8.58 -8.00
CA SER A 83 -10.79 8.34 -8.17
C SER A 83 -11.40 9.26 -9.24
N GLN A 84 -11.11 10.56 -9.20
CA GLN A 84 -11.55 11.53 -10.20
C GLN A 84 -11.05 11.22 -11.62
N LYS A 85 -9.94 10.50 -11.74
CA LYS A 85 -9.41 10.01 -13.04
C LYS A 85 -9.92 8.62 -13.41
N GLY A 86 -10.88 8.07 -12.64
CA GLY A 86 -11.57 6.82 -12.92
C GLY A 86 -10.82 5.57 -12.46
N VAL A 87 -9.80 5.68 -11.61
CA VAL A 87 -9.15 4.53 -10.98
C VAL A 87 -10.09 3.96 -9.91
N LEU A 88 -10.42 2.68 -9.99
CA LEU A 88 -11.20 1.98 -8.97
C LEU A 88 -10.33 1.74 -7.73
N ILE A 89 -10.86 2.08 -6.56
CA ILE A 89 -10.15 1.98 -5.29
C ILE A 89 -11.05 1.27 -4.29
N ASP A 90 -10.66 0.07 -3.90
CA ASP A 90 -11.36 -0.74 -2.91
C ASP A 90 -10.51 -0.87 -1.65
N MET A 91 -11.07 -0.53 -0.50
CA MET A 91 -10.32 -0.55 0.76
C MET A 91 -11.08 -1.28 1.87
N LEU A 92 -10.35 -2.13 2.61
CA LEU A 92 -10.75 -2.68 3.90
C LEU A 92 -10.01 -1.93 4.99
N VAL A 93 -10.73 -1.17 5.81
CA VAL A 93 -10.14 -0.34 6.87
C VAL A 93 -10.69 -0.76 8.22
N ARG A 94 -9.80 -1.09 9.17
CA ARG A 94 -10.18 -1.54 10.51
C ARG A 94 -10.44 -0.41 11.51
N GLY A 95 -9.80 0.73 11.34
CA GLY A 95 -9.80 1.83 12.30
C GLY A 95 -10.03 3.19 11.66
N ASN A 96 -9.21 4.18 11.99
CA ASN A 96 -9.41 5.56 11.54
C ASN A 96 -9.28 5.70 10.03
N CYS A 97 -10.29 6.29 9.42
CA CYS A 97 -10.36 6.54 7.99
C CYS A 97 -10.78 7.99 7.74
N SER A 98 -9.94 8.75 7.01
CA SER A 98 -10.20 10.16 6.69
C SER A 98 -10.82 10.35 5.31
N PHE A 99 -11.61 9.39 4.85
CA PHE A 99 -12.33 9.49 3.58
C PHE A 99 -13.81 9.74 3.79
N ILE A 100 -14.39 10.51 2.85
CA ILE A 100 -15.82 10.59 2.64
C ILE A 100 -16.09 9.93 1.28
N THR A 101 -16.78 8.81 1.28
CA THR A 101 -17.14 8.07 0.07
C THR A 101 -18.47 8.55 -0.50
N GLY A 102 -18.74 8.26 -1.80
CA GLY A 102 -20.02 8.58 -2.45
C GLY A 102 -20.21 10.06 -2.78
N VAL A 103 -19.19 10.90 -2.70
CA VAL A 103 -19.24 12.30 -3.13
C VAL A 103 -19.08 12.36 -4.65
N ARG A 104 -20.15 12.78 -5.33
CA ARG A 104 -20.21 12.84 -6.80
C ARG A 104 -19.08 13.71 -7.37
N GLY A 105 -18.36 13.17 -8.34
CA GLY A 105 -17.24 13.83 -9.00
C GLY A 105 -15.94 13.85 -8.18
N VAL A 106 -15.93 13.28 -6.97
CA VAL A 106 -14.76 13.25 -6.09
C VAL A 106 -14.39 11.83 -5.70
N SER A 107 -15.31 11.07 -5.10
CA SER A 107 -15.05 9.73 -4.57
C SER A 107 -15.98 8.66 -5.16
N ASP A 108 -16.47 8.85 -6.39
CA ASP A 108 -17.36 7.91 -7.08
C ASP A 108 -16.73 6.51 -7.24
N ASN A 109 -15.41 6.43 -7.33
CA ASN A 109 -14.66 5.20 -7.54
C ASN A 109 -13.93 4.73 -6.28
N ILE A 110 -14.30 5.23 -5.08
CA ILE A 110 -13.71 4.80 -3.80
C ILE A 110 -14.78 4.03 -3.01
N HIS A 111 -14.51 2.76 -2.77
CA HIS A 111 -15.33 1.89 -1.92
C HIS A 111 -14.52 1.52 -0.67
N ILE A 112 -15.12 1.70 0.50
CA ILE A 112 -14.47 1.42 1.78
C ILE A 112 -15.41 0.59 2.63
N ASN A 113 -14.95 -0.60 3.01
CA ASN A 113 -15.62 -1.46 3.97
C ASN A 113 -14.84 -1.44 5.30
N GLY A 114 -15.57 -1.35 6.40
CA GLY A 114 -15.03 -1.54 7.74
C GLY A 114 -14.90 -3.03 8.04
N ILE A 115 -13.80 -3.44 8.67
CA ILE A 115 -13.64 -4.81 9.14
C ILE A 115 -13.51 -4.83 10.66
N VAL A 116 -14.47 -5.50 11.31
CA VAL A 116 -14.43 -5.78 12.75
C VAL A 116 -14.79 -7.26 12.92
N ASP A 117 -13.90 -8.03 13.51
CA ASP A 117 -14.10 -9.45 13.73
C ASP A 117 -13.71 -9.85 15.17
N ARG A 118 -14.06 -11.09 15.53
CA ARG A 118 -13.67 -11.71 16.80
C ARG A 118 -12.16 -11.74 17.01
N TYR A 119 -11.41 -11.94 15.93
CA TYR A 119 -9.95 -11.93 15.94
C TYR A 119 -9.41 -10.62 15.36
N LEU A 120 -8.24 -10.21 15.87
CA LEU A 120 -7.59 -8.97 15.42
C LEU A 120 -7.12 -9.09 13.97
N GLU A 121 -7.75 -8.33 13.07
CA GLU A 121 -7.35 -8.18 11.69
C GLU A 121 -6.23 -7.13 11.56
N HIS A 122 -4.96 -7.58 11.52
CA HIS A 122 -3.80 -6.70 11.60
C HIS A 122 -2.89 -6.73 10.36
N SER A 123 -3.27 -7.44 9.31
CA SER A 123 -2.52 -7.46 8.06
C SER A 123 -2.69 -6.16 7.27
N ARG A 124 -1.61 -5.68 6.63
CA ARG A 124 -1.64 -4.57 5.69
C ARG A 124 -1.17 -5.09 4.35
N ILE A 125 -2.06 -5.05 3.37
CA ILE A 125 -1.85 -5.56 2.02
C ILE A 125 -2.18 -4.44 1.05
N PHE A 126 -1.31 -4.24 0.07
CA PHE A 126 -1.49 -3.21 -0.96
C PHE A 126 -1.36 -3.87 -2.33
N ILE A 127 -2.34 -3.67 -3.20
CA ILE A 127 -2.39 -4.24 -4.54
C ILE A 127 -2.61 -3.11 -5.54
N PHE A 128 -1.77 -3.06 -6.55
CA PHE A 128 -1.84 -2.12 -7.67
C PHE A 128 -1.90 -2.90 -8.99
N ALA A 129 -2.82 -2.56 -9.87
CA ALA A 129 -2.99 -3.23 -11.17
C ALA A 129 -1.76 -3.14 -12.07
N ALA A 130 -1.01 -2.03 -11.97
CA ALA A 130 0.23 -1.76 -12.68
C ALA A 130 0.17 -2.06 -14.20
N GLY A 131 -0.97 -1.70 -14.84
CA GLY A 131 -1.17 -1.92 -16.27
C GLY A 131 -1.27 -3.38 -16.68
N GLY A 132 -1.71 -4.28 -15.75
CA GLY A 132 -1.84 -5.72 -15.93
C GLY A 132 -0.65 -6.53 -15.41
N LYS A 133 0.39 -5.88 -14.88
CA LYS A 133 1.52 -6.53 -14.18
C LYS A 133 1.40 -6.31 -12.67
N GLU A 134 0.35 -6.86 -12.10
CA GLU A 134 -0.07 -6.62 -10.72
C GLU A 134 1.08 -6.66 -9.71
N LYS A 135 1.18 -5.60 -8.92
CA LYS A 135 2.15 -5.45 -7.83
C LYS A 135 1.42 -5.64 -6.50
N VAL A 136 1.89 -6.57 -5.71
CA VAL A 136 1.36 -6.89 -4.39
C VAL A 136 2.42 -6.66 -3.33
N PHE A 137 2.03 -6.01 -2.24
CA PHE A 137 2.92 -5.69 -1.13
C PHE A 137 2.28 -6.08 0.20
N LEU A 138 3.14 -6.46 1.14
CA LEU A 138 2.79 -6.78 2.52
C LEU A 138 3.70 -6.02 3.48
N GLY A 139 3.19 -5.51 4.59
CA GLY A 139 4.06 -4.82 5.54
C GLY A 139 3.43 -4.33 6.83
N SER A 140 4.17 -3.50 7.54
CA SER A 140 3.84 -3.02 8.89
C SER A 140 3.16 -1.65 8.93
N ALA A 141 3.31 -0.83 7.89
CA ALA A 141 2.88 0.56 7.90
C ALA A 141 1.38 0.74 7.66
N ASP A 142 0.76 1.59 8.45
CA ASP A 142 -0.49 2.25 8.10
C ASP A 142 -0.22 3.55 7.33
N TRP A 143 -1.21 4.05 6.61
CA TRP A 143 -1.11 5.35 5.94
C TRP A 143 -1.48 6.49 6.89
N MET A 144 -0.64 6.65 7.91
CA MET A 144 -0.69 7.72 8.90
C MET A 144 0.61 8.53 8.85
N PRO A 145 0.57 9.85 9.12
CA PRO A 145 1.80 10.66 9.14
C PRO A 145 2.90 10.05 10.02
N ARG A 146 2.55 9.58 11.24
CA ARG A 146 3.53 8.95 12.14
C ARG A 146 4.22 7.72 11.58
N ASN A 147 3.51 6.89 10.77
CA ASN A 147 4.07 5.69 10.16
C ASN A 147 4.92 6.02 8.93
N LEU A 148 4.51 7.03 8.15
CA LEU A 148 5.15 7.38 6.89
C LEU A 148 6.34 8.33 7.05
N ASP A 149 6.32 9.18 8.08
CA ASP A 149 7.28 10.28 8.24
C ASP A 149 8.20 10.15 9.47
N ASN A 150 7.83 9.32 10.49
CA ASN A 150 8.55 9.30 11.77
C ASN A 150 9.01 7.91 12.23
N ARG A 151 8.27 6.85 11.92
CA ARG A 151 8.59 5.49 12.36
C ARG A 151 9.40 4.76 11.31
N ILE A 152 10.23 3.82 11.76
CA ILE A 152 10.80 2.82 10.85
C ILE A 152 9.76 1.74 10.62
N GLU A 153 9.22 1.72 9.42
CA GLU A 153 8.26 0.72 8.95
C GLU A 153 8.79 0.11 7.65
N VAL A 154 8.43 -1.13 7.40
CA VAL A 154 8.90 -1.87 6.22
C VAL A 154 7.72 -2.48 5.49
N ILE A 155 7.70 -2.33 4.19
CA ILE A 155 6.76 -2.97 3.26
C ILE A 155 7.56 -3.70 2.20
N THR A 156 7.26 -4.98 2.00
CA THR A 156 7.95 -5.87 1.07
C THR A 156 7.06 -6.21 -0.12
N PRO A 157 7.60 -6.25 -1.36
CA PRO A 157 6.89 -6.80 -2.49
C PRO A 157 6.75 -8.32 -2.36
N VAL A 158 5.64 -8.83 -2.86
CA VAL A 158 5.37 -10.26 -2.98
C VAL A 158 5.49 -10.66 -4.44
N TYR A 159 6.35 -11.64 -4.73
CA TYR A 159 6.62 -12.08 -6.10
C TYR A 159 5.99 -13.42 -6.45
N ASP A 160 5.82 -14.29 -5.46
CA ASP A 160 5.20 -15.60 -5.65
C ASP A 160 3.72 -15.45 -6.04
N GLN A 161 3.32 -16.09 -7.13
CA GLN A 161 1.98 -15.92 -7.69
C GLN A 161 0.90 -16.55 -6.80
N ALA A 162 1.19 -17.70 -6.17
CA ALA A 162 0.24 -18.37 -5.30
C ALA A 162 -0.05 -17.50 -4.05
N ILE A 163 1.00 -16.90 -3.46
CA ILE A 163 0.87 -15.98 -2.33
C ILE A 163 0.10 -14.70 -2.73
N LYS A 164 0.35 -14.17 -3.93
CA LYS A 164 -0.42 -13.03 -4.44
C LYS A 164 -1.91 -13.33 -4.52
N GLU A 165 -2.29 -14.48 -5.08
CA GLU A 165 -3.69 -14.89 -5.20
C GLU A 165 -4.34 -15.11 -3.83
N GLU A 166 -3.60 -15.65 -2.86
CA GLU A 166 -4.08 -15.77 -1.47
C GLU A 166 -4.33 -14.38 -0.85
N MET A 167 -3.42 -13.42 -1.03
CA MET A 167 -3.59 -12.06 -0.52
C MET A 167 -4.77 -11.33 -1.16
N LYS A 168 -5.02 -11.56 -2.46
CA LYS A 168 -6.22 -11.03 -3.15
C LYS A 168 -7.49 -11.57 -2.52
N LYS A 169 -7.57 -12.89 -2.29
CA LYS A 169 -8.72 -13.51 -1.64
C LYS A 169 -8.99 -12.92 -0.26
N ILE A 170 -7.95 -12.64 0.54
CA ILE A 170 -8.09 -12.01 1.86
C ILE A 170 -8.80 -10.65 1.76
N ILE A 171 -8.52 -9.87 0.73
CA ILE A 171 -9.20 -8.59 0.50
C ILE A 171 -10.60 -8.83 -0.07
N ASP A 172 -10.74 -9.66 -1.10
CA ASP A 172 -12.00 -9.87 -1.81
C ASP A 172 -13.10 -10.50 -0.90
N TYR A 173 -12.73 -11.28 0.13
CA TYR A 173 -13.68 -11.80 1.11
C TYR A 173 -14.23 -10.73 2.08
N GLY A 174 -13.54 -9.62 2.24
CA GLY A 174 -13.94 -8.54 3.13
C GLY A 174 -14.62 -7.35 2.40
N LEU A 175 -14.56 -7.32 1.08
CA LEU A 175 -15.22 -6.31 0.24
C LEU A 175 -16.64 -6.71 -0.10
#